data_4cf94769341150673a4b2d7a5f8c6c0d
#
_entry.id   4cf94769341150673a4b2d7a5f8c6c0d
#
_cell.length_a   1.000
_cell.length_b   1.000
_cell.length_c   1.000
_cell.angle_alpha   90.00
_cell.angle_beta   90.00
_cell.angle_gamma   90.00
#
_symmetry.space_group_name_H-M   'P 1'
#
loop_
_entity.id
_entity.type
_entity.pdbx_description
1 polymer ?
#
loop_
_entity_poly.entity_id
_entity_poly.type
_entity_poly.pdbx_seq_one_letter_code
_entity_poly.pdbx_strand_id
1 'polypeptide(L)'
;MTSTPSDLHSAWARWFISALADSSLRDVIISPGSRSTPLALAAAGSPRVRCLPVVDERAAAFVALGQARITGRASMLLCTSGTAGAHYLPSLIEAAQAFVPVLVVTTDRPWEAYDCASPQTIDQTDLFGRVLRHRAELGLPDASPEALAAVGRIAAQALALTRAPAPGPVHVNARFRKPLEPVAVSAPEPWSAGLARLVALGAPRTFTPECIPSAEGVAALTDRLAHARRPLFVCGPTLTWGGAASEALFALAAAVGAPVVAESSSGYRHVESSGGAVVVPGLDLAARSERWRAAHPPDVVVAWSLPPTSPALTAWITQPEVERWVVAPQGWSDPTGDARARLGAAAASRSSPARTWAPSAMAAWS
;
A
#
# COMPACT_ATOMS: atom_id res chain seq x y z
N MET A 1 19.31 25.37 14.35
CA MET A 1 19.28 25.92 12.97
C MET A 1 18.32 27.09 12.99
N THR A 2 18.80 28.32 12.82
CA THR A 2 17.97 29.52 12.68
C THR A 2 17.18 29.37 11.37
N SER A 3 15.86 29.21 11.47
CA SER A 3 15.01 29.11 10.28
C SER A 3 15.07 30.44 9.52
N THR A 4 15.56 30.39 8.30
CA THR A 4 15.44 31.55 7.39
C THR A 4 13.96 31.95 7.30
N PRO A 5 13.61 33.24 7.45
CA PRO A 5 12.25 33.68 7.29
C PRO A 5 11.70 33.21 5.94
N SER A 6 10.48 32.70 5.93
CA SER A 6 9.86 32.19 4.71
C SER A 6 8.40 32.60 4.64
N ASP A 7 7.91 32.77 3.42
CA ASP A 7 6.49 33.00 3.19
C ASP A 7 5.62 31.81 3.63
N LEU A 8 4.35 32.05 3.84
CA LEU A 8 3.39 31.07 4.35
C LEU A 8 3.26 29.84 3.43
N HIS A 9 3.24 30.03 2.10
CA HIS A 9 3.10 28.92 1.16
C HIS A 9 4.29 27.94 1.26
N SER A 10 5.50 28.50 1.28
CA SER A 10 6.72 27.71 1.42
C SER A 10 6.80 27.00 2.79
N ALA A 11 6.40 27.68 3.86
CA ALA A 11 6.37 27.10 5.21
C ALA A 11 5.32 25.98 5.35
N TRP A 12 4.12 26.21 4.82
CA TRP A 12 3.03 25.24 4.76
C TRP A 12 3.44 23.96 4.00
N ALA A 13 4.00 24.14 2.81
CA ALA A 13 4.48 23.03 1.99
C ALA A 13 5.59 22.22 2.67
N ARG A 14 6.59 22.92 3.28
CA ARG A 14 7.65 22.24 4.05
C ARG A 14 7.11 21.47 5.23
N TRP A 15 6.14 22.03 5.95
CA TRP A 15 5.50 21.35 7.08
C TRP A 15 4.78 20.09 6.61
N PHE A 16 4.01 20.15 5.53
CA PHE A 16 3.33 18.99 4.97
C PHE A 16 4.30 17.86 4.58
N ILE A 17 5.37 18.19 3.85
CA ILE A 17 6.40 17.21 3.45
C ILE A 17 7.13 16.64 4.67
N SER A 18 7.46 17.48 5.67
CA SER A 18 8.10 17.03 6.91
C SER A 18 7.19 16.05 7.68
N ALA A 19 5.92 16.36 7.80
CA ALA A 19 4.93 15.53 8.48
C ALA A 19 4.71 14.17 7.77
N LEU A 20 4.72 14.16 6.44
CA LEU A 20 4.71 12.93 5.65
C LEU A 20 5.99 12.11 5.89
N ALA A 21 7.15 12.77 5.95
CA ALA A 21 8.43 12.10 6.24
C ALA A 21 8.49 11.54 7.67
N ASP A 22 7.89 12.23 8.67
CA ASP A 22 7.70 11.73 10.03
C ASP A 22 6.86 10.44 10.03
N SER A 23 5.86 10.38 9.16
CA SER A 23 4.96 9.24 8.97
C SER A 23 5.52 8.14 8.06
N SER A 24 6.82 8.18 7.76
CA SER A 24 7.57 7.19 6.98
C SER A 24 7.49 7.31 5.46
N LEU A 25 7.06 8.43 4.89
CA LEU A 25 7.25 8.70 3.46
C LEU A 25 8.75 8.79 3.16
N ARG A 26 9.17 8.18 2.04
CA ARG A 26 10.57 8.22 1.58
C ARG A 26 10.73 8.60 0.12
N ASP A 27 9.73 8.37 -0.68
CA ASP A 27 9.82 8.50 -2.14
C ASP A 27 8.70 9.39 -2.67
N VAL A 28 9.07 10.41 -3.45
CA VAL A 28 8.17 11.37 -4.09
C VAL A 28 8.45 11.37 -5.59
N ILE A 29 7.46 10.98 -6.39
CA ILE A 29 7.51 11.02 -7.85
C ILE A 29 6.82 12.32 -8.27
N ILE A 30 7.54 13.19 -8.97
CA ILE A 30 7.10 14.54 -9.30
C ILE A 30 6.90 14.67 -10.80
N SER A 31 5.65 14.93 -11.22
CA SER A 31 5.38 15.41 -12.57
C SER A 31 5.36 16.95 -12.52
N PRO A 32 6.23 17.62 -13.32
CA PRO A 32 6.46 19.05 -13.18
C PRO A 32 5.24 19.89 -13.60
N GLY A 33 5.02 20.99 -12.90
CA GLY A 33 3.98 21.96 -13.23
C GLY A 33 3.93 23.11 -12.24
N SER A 34 3.50 24.30 -12.68
CA SER A 34 3.58 25.53 -11.86
C SER A 34 2.82 25.45 -10.55
N ARG A 35 1.60 24.85 -10.54
CA ARG A 35 0.79 24.83 -9.32
C ARG A 35 1.42 23.97 -8.21
N SER A 36 2.20 22.96 -8.58
CA SER A 36 2.91 22.11 -7.63
C SER A 36 4.22 22.69 -7.10
N THR A 37 4.64 23.87 -7.58
CA THR A 37 5.93 24.48 -7.19
C THR A 37 6.18 24.51 -5.68
N PRO A 38 5.25 24.96 -4.80
CA PRO A 38 5.52 24.99 -3.36
C PRO A 38 5.85 23.62 -2.80
N LEU A 39 5.08 22.58 -3.16
CA LEU A 39 5.29 21.21 -2.68
C LEU A 39 6.52 20.56 -3.33
N ALA A 40 6.75 20.80 -4.62
CA ALA A 40 7.91 20.27 -5.34
C ALA A 40 9.22 20.81 -4.75
N LEU A 41 9.30 22.10 -4.48
CA LEU A 41 10.46 22.71 -3.82
C LEU A 41 10.65 22.23 -2.39
N ALA A 42 9.56 22.08 -1.63
CA ALA A 42 9.60 21.54 -0.28
C ALA A 42 10.11 20.08 -0.26
N ALA A 43 9.68 19.26 -1.20
CA ALA A 43 10.14 17.88 -1.33
C ALA A 43 11.62 17.82 -1.76
N ALA A 44 12.00 18.57 -2.79
CA ALA A 44 13.38 18.61 -3.29
C ALA A 44 14.37 19.17 -2.26
N GLY A 45 13.94 20.10 -1.41
CA GLY A 45 14.77 20.64 -0.32
C GLY A 45 14.83 19.78 0.95
N SER A 46 14.06 18.67 1.02
CA SER A 46 14.04 17.80 2.19
C SER A 46 15.05 16.66 2.06
N PRO A 47 16.04 16.52 2.97
CA PRO A 47 16.97 15.39 2.94
C PRO A 47 16.31 14.06 3.35
N ARG A 48 15.07 14.08 3.79
CA ARG A 48 14.35 12.93 4.33
C ARG A 48 13.55 12.15 3.28
N VAL A 49 13.35 12.74 2.11
CA VAL A 49 12.63 12.13 0.99
C VAL A 49 13.49 12.16 -0.27
N ARG A 50 13.34 11.15 -1.09
CA ARG A 50 13.99 11.06 -2.40
C ARG A 50 13.00 11.50 -3.47
N CYS A 51 13.36 12.48 -4.28
CA CYS A 51 12.55 12.97 -5.38
C CYS A 51 12.98 12.32 -6.70
N LEU A 52 12.01 11.85 -7.46
CA LEU A 52 12.19 11.32 -8.81
C LEU A 52 11.31 12.13 -9.77
N PRO A 53 11.88 12.99 -10.61
CA PRO A 53 11.11 13.68 -11.64
C PRO A 53 10.74 12.71 -12.78
N VAL A 54 9.46 12.68 -13.15
CA VAL A 54 8.92 11.93 -14.28
C VAL A 54 7.92 12.81 -15.00
N VAL A 55 8.23 13.18 -16.25
CA VAL A 55 7.47 14.20 -17.00
C VAL A 55 6.05 13.74 -17.33
N ASP A 56 5.87 12.50 -17.76
CA ASP A 56 4.55 11.95 -18.09
C ASP A 56 3.88 11.39 -16.81
N GLU A 57 2.74 11.92 -16.45
CA GLU A 57 1.98 11.53 -15.26
C GLU A 57 1.56 10.06 -15.30
N ARG A 58 1.24 9.49 -16.45
CA ARG A 58 0.88 8.07 -16.58
C ARG A 58 2.07 7.19 -16.20
N ALA A 59 3.25 7.52 -16.75
CA ALA A 59 4.48 6.81 -16.42
C ALA A 59 4.84 6.99 -14.94
N ALA A 60 4.73 8.20 -14.39
CA ALA A 60 4.96 8.52 -13.00
C ALA A 60 4.12 7.62 -12.08
N ALA A 61 2.84 7.44 -12.41
CA ALA A 61 1.92 6.64 -11.61
C ALA A 61 2.30 5.16 -11.57
N PHE A 62 2.73 4.57 -12.69
CA PHE A 62 3.20 3.18 -12.71
C PHE A 62 4.58 3.00 -12.06
N VAL A 63 5.44 4.03 -12.09
CA VAL A 63 6.68 4.03 -11.32
C VAL A 63 6.37 3.99 -9.81
N ALA A 64 5.43 4.82 -9.33
CA ALA A 64 5.01 4.82 -7.93
C ALA A 64 4.40 3.47 -7.51
N LEU A 65 3.54 2.90 -8.35
CA LEU A 65 2.94 1.59 -8.14
C LEU A 65 4.00 0.49 -7.99
N GLY A 66 4.94 0.41 -8.95
CA GLY A 66 6.00 -0.59 -8.94
C GLY A 66 6.91 -0.45 -7.73
N GLN A 67 7.31 0.78 -7.39
CA GLN A 67 8.13 1.07 -6.23
C GLN A 67 7.43 0.71 -4.92
N ALA A 68 6.16 1.08 -4.76
CA ALA A 68 5.37 0.74 -3.57
C ALA A 68 5.17 -0.77 -3.45
N ARG A 69 4.94 -1.47 -4.56
CA ARG A 69 4.80 -2.93 -4.59
C ARG A 69 6.07 -3.64 -4.10
N ILE A 70 7.25 -3.20 -4.54
CA ILE A 70 8.52 -3.82 -4.15
C ILE A 70 8.94 -3.47 -2.73
N THR A 71 8.70 -2.23 -2.31
CA THR A 71 9.16 -1.75 -1.00
C THR A 71 8.18 -2.01 0.13
N GLY A 72 6.89 -2.25 -0.18
CA GLY A 72 5.79 -2.31 0.80
C GLY A 72 5.49 -0.95 1.46
N ARG A 73 6.12 0.14 0.99
CA ARG A 73 5.93 1.49 1.51
C ARG A 73 5.15 2.33 0.51
N ALA A 74 4.35 3.26 1.02
CA ALA A 74 3.67 4.21 0.15
C ALA A 74 4.69 5.08 -0.60
N SER A 75 4.51 5.21 -1.92
CA SER A 75 5.15 6.23 -2.75
C SER A 75 4.18 7.38 -2.97
N MET A 76 4.67 8.60 -2.96
CA MET A 76 3.86 9.79 -3.20
C MET A 76 3.98 10.22 -4.67
N LEU A 77 2.83 10.45 -5.30
CA LEU A 77 2.70 11.13 -6.59
C LEU A 77 2.39 12.59 -6.36
N LEU A 78 3.06 13.47 -7.07
CA LEU A 78 2.82 14.91 -7.03
C LEU A 78 2.68 15.47 -8.44
N CYS A 79 1.55 16.13 -8.73
CA CYS A 79 1.32 16.83 -9.99
C CYS A 79 0.67 18.20 -9.83
N THR A 80 0.59 18.92 -10.94
CA THR A 80 -0.09 20.21 -11.05
C THR A 80 -1.62 20.05 -11.12
N SER A 81 -2.32 21.15 -11.32
CA SER A 81 -3.78 21.19 -11.44
C SER A 81 -4.28 20.82 -12.84
N GLY A 82 -5.58 20.63 -12.95
CA GLY A 82 -6.26 20.29 -14.21
C GLY A 82 -6.20 18.79 -14.47
N THR A 83 -6.08 18.40 -15.74
CA THR A 83 -6.15 16.99 -16.17
C THR A 83 -4.93 16.16 -15.79
N ALA A 84 -3.84 16.76 -15.28
CA ALA A 84 -2.63 16.05 -14.86
C ALA A 84 -2.94 14.89 -13.92
N GLY A 85 -3.72 15.14 -12.86
CA GLY A 85 -4.12 14.11 -11.91
C GLY A 85 -4.93 12.97 -12.54
N ALA A 86 -5.77 13.26 -13.55
CA ALA A 86 -6.59 12.25 -14.20
C ALA A 86 -5.76 11.15 -14.87
N HIS A 87 -4.55 11.45 -15.31
CA HIS A 87 -3.63 10.47 -15.91
C HIS A 87 -3.11 9.42 -14.93
N TYR A 88 -3.27 9.62 -13.63
CA TYR A 88 -2.92 8.64 -12.60
C TYR A 88 -3.95 7.51 -12.47
N LEU A 89 -5.19 7.71 -12.91
CA LEU A 89 -6.32 6.81 -12.65
C LEU A 89 -6.06 5.35 -13.01
N PRO A 90 -5.48 4.97 -14.17
CA PRO A 90 -5.24 3.56 -14.49
C PRO A 90 -4.36 2.85 -13.45
N SER A 91 -3.28 3.50 -13.03
CA SER A 91 -2.38 2.95 -11.99
C SER A 91 -3.04 2.90 -10.62
N LEU A 92 -3.91 3.86 -10.29
CA LEU A 92 -4.63 3.87 -9.01
C LEU A 92 -5.69 2.77 -8.95
N ILE A 93 -6.34 2.45 -10.08
CA ILE A 93 -7.24 1.28 -10.16
C ILE A 93 -6.46 0.01 -9.86
N GLU A 94 -5.30 -0.17 -10.49
CA GLU A 94 -4.43 -1.32 -10.22
C GLU A 94 -3.95 -1.35 -8.76
N ALA A 95 -3.55 -0.19 -8.21
CA ALA A 95 -3.15 -0.08 -6.80
C ALA A 95 -4.28 -0.48 -5.84
N ALA A 96 -5.51 -0.08 -6.15
CA ALA A 96 -6.69 -0.41 -5.34
C ALA A 96 -7.01 -1.90 -5.35
N GLN A 97 -6.93 -2.55 -6.52
CA GLN A 97 -7.22 -3.97 -6.71
C GLN A 97 -6.10 -4.86 -6.15
N ALA A 98 -4.85 -4.43 -6.31
CA ALA A 98 -3.69 -5.16 -5.84
C ALA A 98 -3.29 -4.81 -4.39
N PHE A 99 -4.04 -3.96 -3.70
CA PHE A 99 -3.75 -3.50 -2.32
C PHE A 99 -2.38 -2.84 -2.17
N VAL A 100 -1.95 -2.06 -3.16
CA VAL A 100 -0.67 -1.36 -3.16
C VAL A 100 -0.84 0.05 -2.57
N PRO A 101 -0.06 0.43 -1.54
CA PRO A 101 -0.17 1.74 -0.92
C PRO A 101 0.40 2.83 -1.84
N VAL A 102 -0.42 3.80 -2.24
CA VAL A 102 -0.02 4.96 -3.04
C VAL A 102 -0.65 6.23 -2.45
N LEU A 103 0.15 7.26 -2.23
CA LEU A 103 -0.34 8.58 -1.86
C LEU A 103 -0.33 9.49 -3.10
N VAL A 104 -1.48 10.00 -3.48
CA VAL A 104 -1.61 10.99 -4.56
C VAL A 104 -1.79 12.37 -3.97
N VAL A 105 -0.96 13.32 -4.37
CA VAL A 105 -1.11 14.72 -4.02
C VAL A 105 -1.28 15.51 -5.32
N THR A 106 -2.49 15.99 -5.56
CA THR A 106 -2.76 16.93 -6.63
C THR A 106 -2.69 18.36 -6.10
N THR A 107 -2.13 19.26 -6.87
CA THR A 107 -2.20 20.67 -6.52
C THR A 107 -3.28 21.38 -7.30
N ASP A 108 -3.98 22.30 -6.66
CA ASP A 108 -5.21 22.83 -7.19
C ASP A 108 -5.28 24.37 -7.05
N ARG A 109 -6.21 24.95 -7.79
CA ARG A 109 -6.55 26.35 -7.68
C ARG A 109 -7.41 26.63 -6.45
N PRO A 110 -7.42 27.88 -5.97
CA PRO A 110 -8.32 28.27 -4.90
C PRO A 110 -9.78 28.25 -5.35
N TRP A 111 -10.71 28.21 -4.40
CA TRP A 111 -12.15 28.11 -4.66
C TRP A 111 -12.71 29.19 -5.58
N GLU A 112 -12.19 30.40 -5.49
CA GLU A 112 -12.60 31.54 -6.32
C GLU A 112 -12.30 31.37 -7.82
N ALA A 113 -11.50 30.36 -8.19
CA ALA A 113 -11.19 30.04 -9.58
C ALA A 113 -12.12 28.98 -10.20
N TYR A 114 -13.04 28.43 -9.42
CA TYR A 114 -13.97 27.41 -9.90
C TYR A 114 -15.16 28.02 -10.63
N ASP A 115 -15.71 27.31 -11.59
CA ASP A 115 -16.92 27.64 -12.37
C ASP A 115 -16.90 29.00 -13.02
N CYS A 116 -15.71 29.54 -13.30
CA CYS A 116 -15.51 30.85 -13.91
C CYS A 116 -14.60 30.83 -15.16
N ALA A 117 -14.49 29.66 -15.81
CA ALA A 117 -13.61 29.44 -16.95
C ALA A 117 -12.12 29.73 -16.69
N SER A 118 -11.68 29.63 -15.45
CA SER A 118 -10.26 29.78 -15.09
C SER A 118 -9.44 28.69 -15.80
N PRO A 119 -8.35 29.05 -16.51
CA PRO A 119 -7.58 28.09 -17.29
C PRO A 119 -7.04 26.96 -16.42
N GLN A 120 -7.04 25.72 -16.94
CA GLN A 120 -6.48 24.52 -16.28
C GLN A 120 -7.10 24.27 -14.88
N THR A 121 -8.40 24.53 -14.73
CA THR A 121 -9.19 24.32 -13.52
C THR A 121 -10.28 23.30 -13.81
N ILE A 122 -10.34 22.26 -12.99
CA ILE A 122 -11.38 21.25 -12.98
C ILE A 122 -11.74 20.96 -11.52
N ASP A 123 -12.85 20.30 -11.26
CA ASP A 123 -13.12 19.75 -9.94
C ASP A 123 -12.21 18.54 -9.69
N GLN A 124 -11.22 18.71 -8.82
CA GLN A 124 -10.31 17.66 -8.41
C GLN A 124 -10.76 16.93 -7.13
N THR A 125 -11.83 17.41 -6.50
CA THR A 125 -12.28 16.91 -5.19
C THR A 125 -12.65 15.42 -5.24
N ASP A 126 -13.30 14.97 -6.31
CA ASP A 126 -13.72 13.57 -6.48
C ASP A 126 -13.14 12.93 -7.75
N LEU A 127 -11.98 13.42 -8.20
CA LEU A 127 -11.35 13.04 -9.47
C LEU A 127 -11.17 11.53 -9.64
N PHE A 128 -10.91 10.81 -8.55
CA PHE A 128 -10.64 9.36 -8.56
C PHE A 128 -11.81 8.51 -8.03
N GLY A 129 -12.88 9.15 -7.55
CA GLY A 129 -14.10 8.48 -7.13
C GLY A 129 -13.86 7.34 -6.14
N ARG A 130 -14.51 6.20 -6.39
CA ARG A 130 -14.54 5.03 -5.49
C ARG A 130 -13.25 4.20 -5.47
N VAL A 131 -12.24 4.57 -6.25
CA VAL A 131 -10.95 3.85 -6.29
C VAL A 131 -10.15 4.09 -5.01
N LEU A 132 -10.37 5.24 -4.36
CA LEU A 132 -9.60 5.67 -3.20
C LEU A 132 -10.01 4.93 -1.91
N ARG A 133 -9.03 4.69 -1.04
CA ARG A 133 -9.28 4.33 0.38
C ARG A 133 -9.71 5.54 1.21
N HIS A 134 -9.20 6.71 0.87
CA HIS A 134 -9.51 7.97 1.54
C HIS A 134 -9.19 9.15 0.63
N ARG A 135 -9.87 10.27 0.87
CA ARG A 135 -9.54 11.58 0.30
C ARG A 135 -9.52 12.65 1.37
N ALA A 136 -8.67 13.65 1.18
CA ALA A 136 -8.60 14.81 2.05
C ALA A 136 -8.32 16.07 1.24
N GLU A 137 -8.84 17.18 1.72
CA GLU A 137 -8.48 18.54 1.29
C GLU A 137 -7.45 19.09 2.27
N LEU A 138 -6.29 19.50 1.78
CA LEU A 138 -5.29 20.17 2.61
C LEU A 138 -5.69 21.62 2.90
N GLY A 139 -6.57 22.16 2.08
CA GLY A 139 -6.99 23.56 2.13
C GLY A 139 -6.01 24.51 1.48
N LEU A 140 -6.29 25.80 1.60
CA LEU A 140 -5.36 26.88 1.27
C LEU A 140 -4.40 27.09 2.45
N PRO A 141 -3.15 27.50 2.20
CA PRO A 141 -2.26 27.93 3.27
C PRO A 141 -2.90 29.01 4.13
N ASP A 142 -3.00 28.74 5.41
CA ASP A 142 -3.63 29.58 6.43
C ASP A 142 -2.73 29.65 7.68
N ALA A 143 -2.56 30.85 8.21
CA ALA A 143 -1.66 31.12 9.33
C ALA A 143 -2.28 30.82 10.71
N SER A 144 -3.55 30.44 10.77
CA SER A 144 -4.20 30.09 12.05
C SER A 144 -3.54 28.85 12.67
N PRO A 145 -3.43 28.81 14.01
CA PRO A 145 -2.86 27.67 14.71
C PRO A 145 -3.57 26.34 14.38
N GLU A 146 -4.87 26.38 14.21
CA GLU A 146 -5.73 25.25 13.87
C GLU A 146 -5.41 24.69 12.49
N ALA A 147 -5.29 25.56 11.50
CA ALA A 147 -4.94 25.17 10.14
C ALA A 147 -3.53 24.60 10.05
N LEU A 148 -2.56 25.25 10.71
CA LEU A 148 -1.18 24.74 10.78
C LEU A 148 -1.09 23.37 11.47
N ALA A 149 -1.84 23.16 12.55
CA ALA A 149 -1.91 21.87 13.23
C ALA A 149 -2.58 20.78 12.34
N ALA A 150 -3.62 21.15 11.59
CA ALA A 150 -4.34 20.24 10.71
C ALA A 150 -3.45 19.67 9.60
N VAL A 151 -2.45 20.41 9.11
CA VAL A 151 -1.50 19.92 8.08
C VAL A 151 -0.79 18.65 8.54
N GLY A 152 -0.22 18.65 9.75
CA GLY A 152 0.47 17.49 10.30
C GLY A 152 -0.46 16.29 10.49
N ARG A 153 -1.68 16.54 10.98
CA ARG A 153 -2.71 15.51 11.14
C ARG A 153 -3.14 14.92 9.79
N ILE A 154 -3.44 15.76 8.80
CA ILE A 154 -3.86 15.30 7.46
C ILE A 154 -2.76 14.47 6.81
N ALA A 155 -1.50 14.91 6.90
CA ALA A 155 -0.35 14.17 6.38
C ALA A 155 -0.24 12.77 7.01
N ALA A 156 -0.27 12.70 8.35
CA ALA A 156 -0.18 11.43 9.08
C ALA A 156 -1.36 10.50 8.78
N GLN A 157 -2.59 11.05 8.78
CA GLN A 157 -3.81 10.32 8.46
C GLN A 157 -3.79 9.78 7.02
N ALA A 158 -3.47 10.63 6.05
CA ALA A 158 -3.42 10.23 4.65
C ALA A 158 -2.43 9.07 4.44
N LEU A 159 -1.23 9.18 5.00
CA LEU A 159 -0.22 8.13 4.85
C LEU A 159 -0.58 6.84 5.61
N ALA A 160 -1.19 6.93 6.79
CA ALA A 160 -1.68 5.76 7.52
C ALA A 160 -2.76 5.00 6.73
N LEU A 161 -3.71 5.75 6.14
CA LEU A 161 -4.82 5.17 5.38
C LEU A 161 -4.41 4.58 4.02
N THR A 162 -3.19 4.87 3.53
CA THR A 162 -2.65 4.11 2.40
C THR A 162 -2.36 2.64 2.76
N ARG A 163 -2.20 2.33 4.05
CA ARG A 163 -1.73 1.01 4.54
C ARG A 163 -2.79 0.22 5.28
N ALA A 164 -3.73 0.88 5.96
CA ALA A 164 -4.72 0.21 6.80
C ALA A 164 -6.08 0.94 6.76
N PRO A 165 -7.19 0.22 6.97
CA PRO A 165 -7.31 -1.23 7.20
C PRO A 165 -7.02 -2.08 5.95
N ALA A 166 -7.20 -1.53 4.75
CA ALA A 166 -6.89 -2.19 3.48
C ALA A 166 -5.95 -1.29 2.67
N PRO A 167 -4.73 -1.75 2.32
CA PRO A 167 -3.81 -0.95 1.53
C PRO A 167 -4.43 -0.48 0.21
N GLY A 168 -3.98 0.68 -0.26
CA GLY A 168 -4.46 1.24 -1.52
C GLY A 168 -4.22 2.74 -1.66
N PRO A 169 -4.75 3.35 -2.71
CA PRO A 169 -4.53 4.75 -3.01
C PRO A 169 -5.32 5.68 -2.08
N VAL A 170 -4.65 6.75 -1.67
CA VAL A 170 -5.22 7.88 -0.92
C VAL A 170 -4.92 9.15 -1.67
N HIS A 171 -5.87 10.08 -1.74
CA HIS A 171 -5.74 11.35 -2.41
C HIS A 171 -5.76 12.51 -1.41
N VAL A 172 -4.83 13.43 -1.57
CA VAL A 172 -4.82 14.75 -0.91
C VAL A 172 -4.81 15.82 -1.98
N ASN A 173 -5.84 16.67 -2.00
CA ASN A 173 -5.89 17.83 -2.88
C ASN A 173 -5.37 19.07 -2.14
N ALA A 174 -4.36 19.74 -2.67
CA ALA A 174 -3.67 20.86 -2.04
C ALA A 174 -3.83 22.13 -2.85
N ARG A 175 -4.52 23.12 -2.29
CA ARG A 175 -4.82 24.38 -2.98
C ARG A 175 -3.78 25.45 -2.71
N PHE A 176 -3.39 26.17 -3.75
CA PHE A 176 -2.47 27.30 -3.63
C PHE A 176 -2.95 28.49 -4.44
N ARG A 177 -2.87 29.70 -3.85
CA ARG A 177 -2.96 30.98 -4.57
C ARG A 177 -1.59 31.34 -5.15
N LYS A 178 -1.56 32.28 -6.09
CA LYS A 178 -0.31 32.94 -6.49
C LYS A 178 0.11 33.94 -5.39
N PRO A 179 1.42 34.18 -5.21
CA PRO A 179 2.56 33.62 -5.93
C PRO A 179 2.84 32.17 -5.55
N LEU A 180 3.37 31.38 -6.50
CA LEU A 180 3.69 29.98 -6.31
C LEU A 180 5.17 29.76 -5.99
N GLU A 181 5.99 30.69 -6.46
CA GLU A 181 7.40 30.76 -6.17
C GLU A 181 7.63 31.33 -4.75
N PRO A 182 8.71 30.94 -4.06
CA PRO A 182 9.04 31.50 -2.75
C PRO A 182 9.18 33.02 -2.81
N VAL A 183 8.56 33.69 -1.86
CA VAL A 183 8.64 35.16 -1.71
C VAL A 183 9.62 35.48 -0.59
N ALA A 184 10.51 36.46 -0.84
CA ALA A 184 11.44 36.92 0.19
C ALA A 184 10.67 37.60 1.33
N VAL A 185 10.96 37.21 2.55
CA VAL A 185 10.36 37.77 3.78
C VAL A 185 11.51 38.36 4.62
N SER A 186 11.38 39.60 5.01
CA SER A 186 12.41 40.34 5.72
C SER A 186 12.50 40.07 7.22
N ALA A 187 11.39 39.57 7.79
CA ALA A 187 11.31 39.29 9.22
C ALA A 187 10.42 38.06 9.48
N PRO A 188 10.58 37.35 10.61
CA PRO A 188 9.68 36.27 10.99
C PRO A 188 8.24 36.76 11.16
N GLU A 189 7.32 36.06 10.54
CA GLU A 189 5.89 36.32 10.68
C GLU A 189 5.33 35.82 12.04
N PRO A 190 4.25 36.41 12.56
CA PRO A 190 3.70 36.05 13.88
C PRO A 190 3.39 34.55 14.05
N TRP A 191 2.96 33.86 12.99
CA TRP A 191 2.64 32.44 13.00
C TRP A 191 3.88 31.52 13.04
N SER A 192 5.07 32.04 12.73
CA SER A 192 6.29 31.23 12.55
C SER A 192 6.71 30.50 13.82
N ALA A 193 6.55 31.10 15.00
CA ALA A 193 6.87 30.48 16.27
C ALA A 193 5.95 29.29 16.58
N GLY A 194 4.63 29.44 16.30
CA GLY A 194 3.65 28.36 16.43
C GLY A 194 3.98 27.17 15.51
N LEU A 195 4.28 27.46 14.25
CA LEU A 195 4.70 26.43 13.29
C LEU A 195 6.00 25.75 13.71
N ALA A 196 7.00 26.47 14.18
CA ALA A 196 8.25 25.89 14.67
C ALA A 196 8.02 24.88 15.80
N ARG A 197 7.09 25.17 16.72
CA ARG A 197 6.69 24.22 17.77
C ARG A 197 6.02 22.95 17.19
N LEU A 198 5.12 23.08 16.21
CA LEU A 198 4.50 21.93 15.54
C LEU A 198 5.53 21.08 14.83
N VAL A 199 6.46 21.69 14.11
CA VAL A 199 7.56 20.97 13.44
C VAL A 199 8.46 20.25 14.44
N ALA A 200 8.76 20.87 15.59
CA ALA A 200 9.56 20.24 16.64
C ALA A 200 8.84 19.06 17.31
N LEU A 201 7.53 19.11 17.47
CA LEU A 201 6.72 17.99 17.97
C LEU A 201 6.62 16.86 16.96
N GLY A 202 6.69 17.18 15.66
CA GLY A 202 6.46 16.24 14.57
C GLY A 202 4.99 15.91 14.32
N ALA A 203 4.75 15.13 13.28
CA ALA A 203 3.41 14.66 12.97
C ALA A 203 2.91 13.63 14.00
N PRO A 204 1.59 13.51 14.21
CA PRO A 204 1.03 12.49 15.08
C PRO A 204 1.49 11.08 14.69
N ARG A 205 1.96 10.30 15.65
CA ARG A 205 2.29 8.90 15.42
C ARG A 205 1.01 8.09 15.24
N THR A 206 0.97 7.28 14.20
CA THR A 206 -0.16 6.40 13.91
C THR A 206 0.25 4.94 14.14
N PHE A 207 -0.61 4.20 14.83
CA PHE A 207 -0.46 2.76 15.04
C PHE A 207 -1.58 2.08 14.26
N THR A 208 -1.21 1.31 13.24
CA THR A 208 -2.19 0.59 12.41
C THR A 208 -2.52 -0.76 13.04
N PRO A 209 -3.80 -1.19 13.00
CA PRO A 209 -4.17 -2.51 13.48
C PRO A 209 -3.53 -3.59 12.61
N GLU A 210 -3.18 -4.72 13.22
CA GLU A 210 -2.76 -5.92 12.52
C GLU A 210 -3.98 -6.82 12.28
N CYS A 211 -4.11 -7.35 11.07
CA CYS A 211 -5.13 -8.35 10.76
C CYS A 211 -4.59 -9.73 11.12
N ILE A 212 -5.08 -10.28 12.22
CA ILE A 212 -4.75 -11.66 12.65
C ILE A 212 -5.98 -12.55 12.48
N PRO A 213 -5.82 -13.83 12.12
CA PRO A 213 -6.95 -14.75 12.03
C PRO A 213 -7.56 -15.01 13.42
N SER A 214 -8.86 -15.32 13.45
CA SER A 214 -9.51 -15.73 14.69
C SER A 214 -8.96 -17.07 15.19
N ALA A 215 -8.95 -17.29 16.50
CA ALA A 215 -8.53 -18.57 17.08
C ALA A 215 -9.37 -19.75 16.58
N GLU A 216 -10.67 -19.54 16.37
CA GLU A 216 -11.57 -20.52 15.79
C GLU A 216 -11.17 -20.87 14.35
N GLY A 217 -10.89 -19.90 13.50
CA GLY A 217 -10.46 -20.11 12.12
C GLY A 217 -9.11 -20.83 12.03
N VAL A 218 -8.18 -20.51 12.92
CA VAL A 218 -6.89 -21.21 13.03
C VAL A 218 -7.11 -22.68 13.45
N ALA A 219 -7.92 -22.92 14.47
CA ALA A 219 -8.22 -24.28 14.95
C ALA A 219 -8.88 -25.12 13.85
N ALA A 220 -9.86 -24.57 13.15
CA ALA A 220 -10.56 -25.26 12.06
C ALA A 220 -9.62 -25.61 10.89
N LEU A 221 -8.73 -24.70 10.47
CA LEU A 221 -7.76 -25.00 9.43
C LEU A 221 -6.73 -26.05 9.91
N THR A 222 -6.27 -25.94 11.16
CA THR A 222 -5.31 -26.88 11.75
C THR A 222 -5.89 -28.28 11.79
N ASP A 223 -7.12 -28.45 12.30
CA ASP A 223 -7.81 -29.74 12.34
C ASP A 223 -7.97 -30.31 10.94
N ARG A 224 -8.38 -29.49 9.97
CA ARG A 224 -8.55 -29.95 8.59
C ARG A 224 -7.24 -30.40 7.95
N LEU A 225 -6.15 -29.67 8.17
CA LEU A 225 -4.83 -30.04 7.66
C LEU A 225 -4.27 -31.30 8.31
N ALA A 226 -4.54 -31.53 9.61
CA ALA A 226 -4.13 -32.77 10.32
C ALA A 226 -4.74 -34.03 9.71
N HIS A 227 -5.92 -33.92 9.09
CA HIS A 227 -6.62 -35.04 8.44
C HIS A 227 -6.44 -35.07 6.91
N ALA A 228 -5.68 -34.11 6.34
CA ALA A 228 -5.42 -34.08 4.91
C ALA A 228 -4.45 -35.18 4.47
N ARG A 229 -4.75 -35.81 3.34
CA ARG A 229 -3.89 -36.84 2.74
C ARG A 229 -2.97 -36.28 1.68
N ARG A 230 -3.39 -35.24 1.00
CA ARG A 230 -2.67 -34.56 -0.09
C ARG A 230 -2.84 -33.05 0.02
N PRO A 231 -2.39 -32.44 1.13
CA PRO A 231 -2.46 -31.02 1.31
C PRO A 231 -1.56 -30.31 0.29
N LEU A 232 -1.99 -29.12 -0.17
CA LEU A 232 -1.26 -28.30 -1.12
C LEU A 232 -1.35 -26.83 -0.72
N PHE A 233 -0.22 -26.12 -0.72
CA PHE A 233 -0.20 -24.68 -0.58
C PHE A 233 0.01 -24.01 -1.94
N VAL A 234 -0.84 -23.06 -2.30
CA VAL A 234 -0.74 -22.30 -3.55
C VAL A 234 -0.64 -20.83 -3.23
N CYS A 235 0.50 -20.23 -3.58
CA CYS A 235 0.78 -18.81 -3.36
C CYS A 235 0.61 -18.04 -4.66
N GLY A 236 -0.46 -17.27 -4.76
CA GLY A 236 -0.68 -16.33 -5.84
C GLY A 236 0.03 -14.99 -5.61
N PRO A 237 -0.26 -13.95 -6.39
CA PRO A 237 0.35 -12.64 -6.26
C PRO A 237 0.23 -12.09 -4.83
N THR A 238 1.33 -11.52 -4.30
CA THR A 238 1.35 -10.90 -2.97
C THR A 238 2.23 -9.66 -2.95
N LEU A 239 1.96 -8.76 -2.01
CA LEU A 239 2.79 -7.57 -1.76
C LEU A 239 3.98 -7.85 -0.85
N THR A 240 3.91 -8.92 -0.09
CA THR A 240 4.96 -9.25 0.88
C THR A 240 6.00 -10.18 0.27
N TRP A 241 7.26 -9.80 0.39
CA TRP A 241 8.40 -10.52 -0.13
C TRP A 241 9.29 -10.94 1.03
N GLY A 242 9.29 -12.23 1.37
CA GLY A 242 10.10 -12.77 2.46
C GLY A 242 9.63 -12.35 3.87
N GLY A 243 10.47 -12.59 4.86
CA GLY A 243 10.23 -12.26 6.27
C GLY A 243 9.35 -13.28 6.99
N ALA A 244 8.87 -12.91 8.19
CA ALA A 244 8.16 -13.80 9.11
C ALA A 244 6.94 -14.53 8.51
N ALA A 245 6.27 -13.89 7.52
CA ALA A 245 5.11 -14.52 6.86
C ALA A 245 5.49 -15.69 5.95
N SER A 246 6.61 -15.57 5.22
CA SER A 246 7.12 -16.68 4.41
C SER A 246 7.67 -17.81 5.27
N GLU A 247 8.34 -17.47 6.36
CA GLU A 247 8.83 -18.44 7.34
C GLU A 247 7.68 -19.22 7.95
N ALA A 248 6.63 -18.54 8.40
CA ALA A 248 5.44 -19.19 8.98
C ALA A 248 4.71 -20.08 7.96
N LEU A 249 4.56 -19.63 6.70
CA LEU A 249 3.93 -20.42 5.65
C LEU A 249 4.74 -21.69 5.37
N PHE A 250 6.07 -21.57 5.23
CA PHE A 250 6.93 -22.71 4.95
C PHE A 250 6.99 -23.68 6.14
N ALA A 251 7.03 -23.15 7.38
CA ALA A 251 6.98 -23.98 8.58
C ALA A 251 5.68 -24.77 8.66
N LEU A 252 4.54 -24.14 8.36
CA LEU A 252 3.25 -24.83 8.33
C LEU A 252 3.19 -25.89 7.22
N ALA A 253 3.64 -25.53 6.00
CA ALA A 253 3.67 -26.49 4.89
C ALA A 253 4.55 -27.70 5.19
N ALA A 254 5.74 -27.48 5.78
CA ALA A 254 6.64 -28.56 6.22
C ALA A 254 6.02 -29.45 7.30
N ALA A 255 5.36 -28.84 8.30
CA ALA A 255 4.74 -29.58 9.41
C ALA A 255 3.64 -30.54 8.95
N VAL A 256 2.93 -30.20 7.87
CA VAL A 256 1.87 -31.06 7.30
C VAL A 256 2.33 -31.87 6.07
N GLY A 257 3.62 -31.80 5.72
CA GLY A 257 4.17 -32.48 4.55
C GLY A 257 3.63 -32.01 3.21
N ALA A 258 3.17 -30.76 3.14
CA ALA A 258 2.56 -30.19 1.94
C ALA A 258 3.59 -29.54 1.02
N PRO A 259 3.53 -29.78 -0.30
CA PRO A 259 4.29 -28.97 -1.26
C PRO A 259 3.72 -27.55 -1.37
N VAL A 260 4.60 -26.60 -1.70
CA VAL A 260 4.23 -25.21 -1.93
C VAL A 260 4.41 -24.88 -3.42
N VAL A 261 3.33 -24.47 -4.07
CA VAL A 261 3.35 -23.92 -5.43
C VAL A 261 3.34 -22.41 -5.34
N ALA A 262 4.45 -21.79 -5.67
CA ALA A 262 4.60 -20.35 -5.64
C ALA A 262 4.71 -19.79 -7.07
N GLU A 263 3.77 -18.94 -7.47
CA GLU A 263 3.84 -18.22 -8.73
C GLU A 263 4.98 -17.19 -8.72
N SER A 264 5.46 -16.80 -9.90
CA SER A 264 6.54 -15.80 -10.04
C SER A 264 6.21 -14.46 -9.38
N SER A 265 4.93 -14.10 -9.32
CA SER A 265 4.42 -12.86 -8.72
C SER A 265 4.10 -12.98 -7.22
N SER A 266 4.26 -14.18 -6.63
CA SER A 266 3.91 -14.40 -5.22
C SER A 266 4.93 -13.83 -4.23
N GLY A 267 6.17 -13.59 -4.68
CA GLY A 267 7.27 -13.21 -3.79
C GLY A 267 7.85 -14.39 -2.97
N TYR A 268 7.18 -15.53 -2.92
CA TYR A 268 7.64 -16.73 -2.18
C TYR A 268 8.51 -17.65 -3.03
N ARG A 269 8.47 -17.52 -4.35
CA ARG A 269 9.22 -18.37 -5.28
C ARG A 269 10.74 -18.28 -5.13
N HIS A 270 11.23 -17.11 -4.71
CA HIS A 270 12.67 -16.81 -4.62
C HIS A 270 13.16 -16.68 -3.17
N VAL A 271 12.34 -17.05 -2.22
CA VAL A 271 12.73 -17.11 -0.80
C VAL A 271 13.24 -18.49 -0.52
N GLU A 272 14.40 -18.59 0.14
CA GLU A 272 14.89 -19.88 0.61
C GLU A 272 13.86 -20.50 1.56
N SER A 273 13.44 -21.72 1.27
CA SER A 273 12.50 -22.44 2.11
C SER A 273 13.20 -22.85 3.40
N SER A 274 12.67 -22.38 4.54
CA SER A 274 13.11 -22.81 5.85
C SER A 274 12.33 -24.05 6.30
N GLY A 275 12.94 -24.87 7.16
CA GLY A 275 12.22 -25.93 7.85
C GLY A 275 11.82 -27.15 7.02
N GLY A 276 12.41 -27.35 5.82
CA GLY A 276 12.15 -28.55 5.02
C GLY A 276 10.91 -28.47 4.10
N ALA A 277 10.30 -27.29 3.96
CA ALA A 277 9.23 -27.12 2.99
C ALA A 277 9.75 -27.27 1.55
N VAL A 278 8.97 -27.95 0.71
CA VAL A 278 9.31 -28.19 -0.70
C VAL A 278 8.56 -27.19 -1.57
N VAL A 279 9.28 -26.19 -2.10
CA VAL A 279 8.75 -25.29 -3.12
C VAL A 279 8.91 -25.93 -4.48
N VAL A 280 7.81 -26.15 -5.19
CA VAL A 280 7.81 -26.84 -6.49
C VAL A 280 7.64 -25.81 -7.61
N PRO A 281 8.71 -25.50 -8.38
CA PRO A 281 8.61 -24.61 -9.51
C PRO A 281 7.97 -25.30 -10.72
N GLY A 282 7.26 -24.53 -11.56
CA GLY A 282 6.77 -24.99 -12.86
C GLY A 282 5.59 -25.97 -12.82
N LEU A 283 4.94 -26.18 -11.68
CA LEU A 283 3.75 -27.03 -11.60
C LEU A 283 2.58 -26.55 -12.47
N ASP A 284 2.57 -25.28 -12.86
CA ASP A 284 1.61 -24.75 -13.85
C ASP A 284 1.71 -25.44 -15.20
N LEU A 285 2.92 -25.87 -15.60
CA LEU A 285 3.13 -26.64 -16.83
C LEU A 285 2.52 -28.04 -16.73
N ALA A 286 2.73 -28.73 -15.61
CA ALA A 286 2.14 -30.04 -15.37
C ALA A 286 0.60 -29.93 -15.26
N ALA A 287 0.10 -28.89 -14.60
CA ALA A 287 -1.32 -28.62 -14.41
C ALA A 287 -2.08 -28.32 -15.74
N ARG A 288 -1.38 -28.04 -16.85
CA ARG A 288 -2.02 -27.94 -18.18
C ARG A 288 -2.57 -29.27 -18.68
N SER A 289 -2.00 -30.37 -18.23
CA SER A 289 -2.46 -31.72 -18.61
C SER A 289 -3.66 -32.14 -17.75
N GLU A 290 -4.80 -32.38 -18.39
CA GLU A 290 -5.99 -32.93 -17.69
C GLU A 290 -5.71 -34.28 -17.07
N ARG A 291 -4.98 -35.15 -17.78
CA ARG A 291 -4.56 -36.47 -17.28
C ARG A 291 -3.74 -36.33 -16.02
N TRP A 292 -2.84 -35.35 -15.97
CA TRP A 292 -1.99 -35.11 -14.80
C TRP A 292 -2.83 -34.60 -13.63
N ARG A 293 -3.73 -33.62 -13.84
CA ARG A 293 -4.64 -33.09 -12.81
C ARG A 293 -5.51 -34.21 -12.22
N ALA A 294 -6.09 -35.05 -13.09
CA ALA A 294 -6.90 -36.17 -12.63
C ALA A 294 -6.13 -37.22 -11.83
N ALA A 295 -4.85 -37.41 -12.13
CA ALA A 295 -3.99 -38.34 -11.38
C ALA A 295 -3.47 -37.78 -10.06
N HIS A 296 -3.44 -36.46 -9.91
CA HIS A 296 -2.84 -35.78 -8.75
C HIS A 296 -3.80 -34.73 -8.11
N PRO A 297 -5.07 -35.07 -7.82
CA PRO A 297 -5.95 -34.12 -7.15
C PRO A 297 -5.48 -33.91 -5.71
N PRO A 298 -5.29 -32.65 -5.24
CA PRO A 298 -5.16 -32.38 -3.81
C PRO A 298 -6.50 -32.61 -3.13
N ASP A 299 -6.51 -32.96 -1.86
CA ASP A 299 -7.74 -33.05 -1.07
C ASP A 299 -8.02 -31.74 -0.31
N VAL A 300 -6.95 -31.03 0.08
CA VAL A 300 -7.04 -29.71 0.71
C VAL A 300 -6.06 -28.76 0.06
N VAL A 301 -6.53 -27.59 -0.32
CA VAL A 301 -5.70 -26.49 -0.82
C VAL A 301 -5.77 -25.29 0.11
N VAL A 302 -4.62 -24.80 0.54
CA VAL A 302 -4.48 -23.49 1.18
C VAL A 302 -4.04 -22.50 0.12
N ALA A 303 -5.00 -21.71 -0.37
CA ALA A 303 -4.76 -20.62 -1.33
C ALA A 303 -4.33 -19.36 -0.58
N TRP A 304 -3.07 -18.95 -0.76
CA TRP A 304 -2.46 -17.85 -0.03
C TRP A 304 -2.42 -16.58 -0.85
N SER A 305 -2.99 -15.48 -0.30
CA SER A 305 -3.05 -14.15 -0.91
C SER A 305 -4.07 -14.05 -2.05
N LEU A 306 -3.69 -13.44 -3.18
CA LEU A 306 -4.58 -13.32 -4.34
C LEU A 306 -4.69 -14.65 -5.09
N PRO A 307 -5.75 -14.84 -5.90
CA PRO A 307 -5.88 -16.04 -6.71
C PRO A 307 -4.69 -16.22 -7.66
N PRO A 308 -4.29 -17.47 -7.97
CA PRO A 308 -3.23 -17.70 -8.94
C PRO A 308 -3.58 -17.10 -10.30
N THR A 309 -2.58 -16.57 -10.99
CA THR A 309 -2.72 -16.00 -12.35
C THR A 309 -2.76 -17.08 -13.43
N SER A 310 -2.26 -18.28 -13.13
CA SER A 310 -2.28 -19.41 -14.05
C SER A 310 -3.67 -20.05 -14.14
N PRO A 311 -4.33 -20.05 -15.32
CA PRO A 311 -5.61 -20.75 -15.50
C PRO A 311 -5.49 -22.26 -15.24
N ALA A 312 -4.32 -22.86 -15.53
CA ALA A 312 -4.08 -24.28 -15.30
C ALA A 312 -4.02 -24.61 -13.80
N LEU A 313 -3.38 -23.76 -12.98
CA LEU A 313 -3.39 -23.90 -11.53
C LEU A 313 -4.80 -23.71 -10.98
N THR A 314 -5.52 -22.69 -11.44
CA THR A 314 -6.93 -22.50 -11.05
C THR A 314 -7.76 -23.73 -11.34
N ALA A 315 -7.71 -24.25 -12.57
CA ALA A 315 -8.44 -25.46 -12.95
C ALA A 315 -8.08 -26.71 -12.13
N TRP A 316 -6.85 -26.78 -11.61
CA TRP A 316 -6.40 -27.88 -10.75
C TRP A 316 -6.95 -27.79 -9.33
N ILE A 317 -6.91 -26.59 -8.75
CA ILE A 317 -7.30 -26.37 -7.34
C ILE A 317 -8.79 -26.14 -7.12
N THR A 318 -9.58 -26.03 -8.21
CA THR A 318 -11.04 -25.84 -8.17
C THR A 318 -11.81 -27.07 -8.68
N GLN A 319 -11.18 -28.24 -8.68
CA GLN A 319 -11.89 -29.48 -8.97
C GLN A 319 -12.91 -29.80 -7.86
N PRO A 320 -14.04 -30.43 -8.17
CA PRO A 320 -15.14 -30.63 -7.22
C PRO A 320 -14.77 -31.37 -5.92
N GLU A 321 -13.73 -32.20 -5.98
CA GLU A 321 -13.25 -32.99 -4.85
C GLU A 321 -12.24 -32.22 -3.95
N VAL A 322 -11.82 -31.03 -4.37
CA VAL A 322 -10.79 -30.21 -3.69
C VAL A 322 -11.46 -29.28 -2.70
N GLU A 323 -11.13 -29.43 -1.45
CA GLU A 323 -11.53 -28.47 -0.43
C GLU A 323 -10.54 -27.30 -0.37
N ARG A 324 -10.98 -26.08 -0.66
CA ARG A 324 -10.13 -24.90 -0.74
C ARG A 324 -10.37 -23.93 0.41
N TRP A 325 -9.28 -23.57 1.08
CA TRP A 325 -9.20 -22.56 2.13
C TRP A 325 -8.43 -21.36 1.62
N VAL A 326 -9.02 -20.17 1.68
CA VAL A 326 -8.38 -18.92 1.27
C VAL A 326 -7.81 -18.21 2.48
N VAL A 327 -6.52 -17.91 2.46
CA VAL A 327 -5.84 -17.11 3.49
C VAL A 327 -5.36 -15.82 2.85
N ALA A 328 -6.03 -14.72 3.17
CA ALA A 328 -5.71 -13.41 2.61
C ALA A 328 -5.98 -12.29 3.62
N PRO A 329 -5.12 -11.25 3.67
CA PRO A 329 -5.29 -10.16 4.63
C PRO A 329 -6.50 -9.28 4.30
N GLN A 330 -6.78 -9.06 3.02
CA GLN A 330 -7.85 -8.19 2.53
C GLN A 330 -8.63 -8.84 1.40
N GLY A 331 -9.79 -8.25 1.10
CA GLY A 331 -10.62 -8.64 -0.03
C GLY A 331 -11.27 -10.01 0.12
N TRP A 332 -11.91 -10.44 -0.95
CA TRP A 332 -12.51 -11.77 -1.09
C TRP A 332 -11.85 -12.49 -2.27
N SER A 333 -10.73 -13.17 -2.01
CA SER A 333 -9.87 -13.79 -3.03
C SER A 333 -10.42 -15.14 -3.52
N ASP A 334 -11.71 -15.19 -3.88
CA ASP A 334 -12.40 -16.39 -4.32
C ASP A 334 -13.25 -16.11 -5.57
N PRO A 335 -12.64 -15.99 -6.76
CA PRO A 335 -13.37 -15.68 -8.00
C PRO A 335 -14.27 -16.81 -8.49
N THR A 336 -14.07 -18.03 -8.03
CA THR A 336 -14.87 -19.20 -8.40
C THR A 336 -16.04 -19.46 -7.46
N GLY A 337 -16.03 -18.86 -6.26
CA GLY A 337 -17.11 -18.97 -5.29
C GLY A 337 -17.22 -20.34 -4.61
N ASP A 338 -16.16 -21.15 -4.68
CA ASP A 338 -16.14 -22.53 -4.16
C ASP A 338 -15.21 -22.73 -2.95
N ALA A 339 -14.66 -21.65 -2.40
CA ALA A 339 -13.86 -21.73 -1.19
C ALA A 339 -14.71 -22.18 0.00
N ARG A 340 -14.25 -23.23 0.70
CA ARG A 340 -14.90 -23.73 1.91
C ARG A 340 -14.83 -22.72 3.05
N ALA A 341 -13.71 -22.02 3.18
CA ALA A 341 -13.49 -21.02 4.23
C ALA A 341 -12.50 -19.95 3.79
N ARG A 342 -12.59 -18.80 4.44
CA ARG A 342 -11.65 -17.70 4.29
C ARG A 342 -11.13 -17.25 5.66
N LEU A 343 -9.80 -17.20 5.80
CA LEU A 343 -9.12 -16.63 6.97
C LEU A 343 -8.55 -15.27 6.63
N GLY A 344 -8.91 -14.27 7.42
CA GLY A 344 -8.25 -12.96 7.38
C GLY A 344 -6.91 -13.04 8.10
N ALA A 345 -5.82 -13.00 7.38
CA ALA A 345 -4.47 -12.98 7.95
C ALA A 345 -3.59 -12.02 7.16
N ALA A 346 -2.98 -11.05 7.84
CA ALA A 346 -1.94 -10.23 7.24
C ALA A 346 -0.61 -10.96 7.32
N ALA A 347 0.15 -10.91 6.22
CA ALA A 347 1.58 -11.17 6.31
C ALA A 347 2.19 -10.09 7.22
N ALA A 348 2.98 -10.48 8.22
CA ALA A 348 3.66 -9.54 9.11
C ALA A 348 4.46 -8.52 8.29
N SER A 349 4.25 -7.22 8.54
CA SER A 349 5.00 -6.18 7.86
C SER A 349 6.47 -6.25 8.27
N ARG A 350 7.40 -5.88 7.36
CA ARG A 350 8.85 -5.81 7.64
C ARG A 350 9.24 -4.87 8.79
N SER A 351 8.28 -4.10 9.32
CA SER A 351 8.50 -3.13 10.40
C SER A 351 8.10 -3.64 11.79
N SER A 352 7.46 -4.78 11.91
CA SER A 352 7.20 -5.41 13.22
C SER A 352 8.35 -6.34 13.55
N PRO A 353 8.99 -6.21 14.73
CA PRO A 353 9.84 -7.28 15.25
C PRO A 353 8.98 -8.54 15.26
N ALA A 354 9.51 -9.63 14.70
CA ALA A 354 8.83 -10.91 14.55
C ALA A 354 8.10 -11.29 15.84
N ARG A 355 6.82 -10.96 15.93
CA ARG A 355 5.91 -11.72 16.77
C ARG A 355 5.58 -12.94 15.95
N THR A 356 6.42 -13.92 16.13
CA THR A 356 6.18 -15.28 15.71
C THR A 356 4.70 -15.63 15.88
N TRP A 357 4.10 -16.21 14.87
CA TRP A 357 3.01 -17.15 15.06
C TRP A 357 3.45 -18.01 16.23
N ALA A 358 2.84 -17.77 17.40
CA ALA A 358 3.43 -18.22 18.63
C ALA A 358 3.60 -19.73 18.61
N PRO A 359 4.69 -20.24 19.19
CA PRO A 359 4.90 -21.68 19.40
C PRO A 359 3.76 -22.39 20.13
N SER A 360 2.81 -21.67 20.71
CA SER A 360 1.62 -22.24 21.35
C SER A 360 0.68 -22.99 20.41
N ALA A 361 0.69 -22.70 19.11
CA ALA A 361 -0.01 -23.54 18.13
C ALA A 361 0.84 -24.76 17.74
N MET A 362 2.17 -24.65 17.80
CA MET A 362 3.08 -25.77 17.53
C MET A 362 3.25 -26.71 18.74
N ALA A 363 3.01 -26.27 19.97
CA ALA A 363 3.04 -27.12 21.15
C ALA A 363 1.88 -28.14 21.21
N ALA A 364 0.91 -28.03 20.33
CA ALA A 364 -0.12 -29.06 20.13
C ALA A 364 0.33 -30.18 19.17
N TRP A 365 1.56 -30.07 18.60
CA TRP A 365 2.12 -31.03 17.62
C TRP A 365 3.33 -31.83 18.18
N SER A 366 3.72 -31.58 19.43
CA SER A 366 4.66 -32.40 20.21
C SER A 366 3.90 -33.24 21.26
#